data_62d27a6849a57cfd6db6cf734008e578
#
_entry.id   62d27a6849a57cfd6db6cf734008e578
#
_cell.length_a   1.000
_cell.length_b   1.000
_cell.length_c   1.000
_cell.angle_alpha   90.00
_cell.angle_beta   90.00
_cell.angle_gamma   90.00
#
_symmetry.space_group_name_H-M   'P 1'
#
loop_
_entity.id
_entity.type
_entity.pdbx_description
1 polymer ?
#
loop_
_entity_poly.entity_id
_entity_poly.type
_entity_poly.pdbx_seq_one_letter_code
_entity_poly.pdbx_strand_id
1 'polypeptide(L)'
;MDADLDTLATALYVRTDDLLKASPERAPSRPRVGIVPKISDAELVTLAVMQALLGHTSEARWLRYTRSHLRHLFRYLPQQPGYNNRLRALSATIGWLVAVLARDTSLWTDDVWVADSTPVECARSRETVQRSELAGWAESGYCASHSRFFWGLRLHLLCTLHGLPVGFALTGAKADERQTLLGILDADPALGARTAGQVVIADKNYYGRQFEAELAGAGLDLLRPARKGEAPRAGTEFFKPLRQVIESINDTFKGQLDLERHGGHTPAGVWVRVLQRVLALTAAIWHNDHTGQPIKRSLLAYDH
;
A
#
# COMPACT_ATOMS: atom_id res chain seq x y z
N MET A 1 -1.40 15.10 9.11
CA MET A 1 -0.26 15.02 8.19
C MET A 1 0.17 16.41 7.83
N ASP A 2 1.47 16.61 7.58
CA ASP A 2 1.95 17.82 6.94
C ASP A 2 1.37 17.92 5.53
N ALA A 3 0.96 19.13 5.14
CA ALA A 3 0.35 19.42 3.83
C ALA A 3 1.34 20.04 2.84
N ASP A 4 2.60 20.27 3.24
CA ASP A 4 3.61 20.84 2.34
C ASP A 4 4.08 19.77 1.33
N LEU A 5 3.37 19.74 0.19
CA LEU A 5 3.60 18.80 -0.88
C LEU A 5 4.99 18.99 -1.54
N ASP A 6 5.46 20.23 -1.66
CA ASP A 6 6.75 20.52 -2.29
C ASP A 6 7.92 20.02 -1.43
N THR A 7 7.82 20.19 -0.12
CA THR A 7 8.80 19.67 0.84
C THR A 7 8.82 18.15 0.83
N LEU A 8 7.65 17.50 0.90
CA LEU A 8 7.55 16.04 0.81
C LEU A 8 8.11 15.53 -0.53
N ALA A 9 7.72 16.15 -1.65
CA ALA A 9 8.17 15.76 -2.98
C ALA A 9 9.70 15.86 -3.11
N THR A 10 10.28 16.95 -2.60
CA THR A 10 11.74 17.15 -2.62
C THR A 10 12.45 16.12 -1.75
N ALA A 11 11.98 15.90 -0.51
CA ALA A 11 12.57 14.90 0.39
C ALA A 11 12.49 13.49 -0.19
N LEU A 12 11.33 13.09 -0.74
CA LEU A 12 11.14 11.79 -1.37
C LEU A 12 12.02 11.62 -2.61
N TYR A 13 12.13 12.67 -3.44
CA TYR A 13 13.03 12.65 -4.61
C TYR A 13 14.47 12.40 -4.18
N VAL A 14 15.00 13.20 -3.26
CA VAL A 14 16.37 13.08 -2.77
C VAL A 14 16.61 11.70 -2.17
N ARG A 15 15.74 11.25 -1.28
CA ARG A 15 15.85 9.93 -0.65
C ARG A 15 15.84 8.80 -1.68
N THR A 16 14.92 8.85 -2.64
CA THR A 16 14.83 7.84 -3.71
C THR A 16 16.06 7.82 -4.61
N ASP A 17 16.57 8.99 -4.98
CA ASP A 17 17.74 9.13 -5.83
C ASP A 17 19.00 8.58 -5.14
N ASP A 18 19.19 8.90 -3.86
CA ASP A 18 20.31 8.37 -3.05
C ASP A 18 20.22 6.85 -2.89
N LEU A 19 19.03 6.32 -2.61
CA LEU A 19 18.80 4.88 -2.48
C LEU A 19 19.09 4.15 -3.82
N LEU A 20 18.67 4.69 -4.95
CA LEU A 20 18.91 4.09 -6.26
C LEU A 20 20.37 4.22 -6.71
N LYS A 21 21.10 5.24 -6.26
CA LYS A 21 22.55 5.34 -6.46
C LYS A 21 23.32 4.33 -5.61
N ALA A 22 22.87 4.11 -4.36
CA ALA A 22 23.47 3.12 -3.46
C ALA A 22 23.13 1.67 -3.86
N SER A 23 21.99 1.44 -4.52
CA SER A 23 21.50 0.13 -4.94
C SER A 23 21.01 0.16 -6.40
N PRO A 24 21.93 0.27 -7.38
CA PRO A 24 21.56 0.40 -8.80
C PRO A 24 20.77 -0.80 -9.36
N GLU A 25 20.95 -1.98 -8.78
CA GLU A 25 20.23 -3.22 -9.13
C GLU A 25 18.72 -3.14 -8.81
N ARG A 26 18.31 -2.19 -7.99
CA ARG A 26 16.89 -1.91 -7.67
C ARG A 26 16.21 -1.03 -8.71
N ALA A 27 16.97 -0.37 -9.58
CA ALA A 27 16.43 0.34 -10.72
C ALA A 27 16.01 -0.64 -11.83
N PRO A 28 14.99 -0.30 -12.64
CA PRO A 28 14.59 -1.14 -13.77
C PRO A 28 15.76 -1.35 -14.75
N SER A 29 15.92 -2.59 -15.22
CA SER A 29 16.88 -2.89 -16.29
C SER A 29 16.54 -2.05 -17.53
N ARG A 30 17.56 -1.45 -18.13
CA ARG A 30 17.45 -0.65 -19.36
C ARG A 30 18.25 -1.29 -20.48
N PRO A 31 17.72 -1.27 -21.72
CA PRO A 31 18.50 -1.69 -22.85
C PRO A 31 19.75 -0.78 -23.00
N ARG A 32 20.87 -1.39 -23.37
CA ARG A 32 22.13 -0.66 -23.59
C ARG A 32 22.06 0.35 -24.75
N VAL A 33 21.15 0.13 -25.69
CA VAL A 33 20.93 0.97 -26.87
C VAL A 33 19.53 1.56 -26.78
N GLY A 34 19.42 2.86 -26.96
CA GLY A 34 18.14 3.57 -26.94
C GLY A 34 18.27 5.01 -26.43
N ILE A 35 17.14 5.73 -26.43
CA ILE A 35 17.07 7.12 -25.93
C ILE A 35 17.11 7.10 -24.41
N VAL A 36 18.06 7.82 -23.83
CA VAL A 36 18.11 8.03 -22.38
C VAL A 36 16.87 8.81 -21.93
N PRO A 37 16.12 8.30 -20.95
CA PRO A 37 14.96 9.02 -20.45
C PRO A 37 15.32 10.39 -19.87
N LYS A 38 14.54 11.41 -20.23
CA LYS A 38 14.75 12.78 -19.74
C LYS A 38 14.27 13.01 -18.30
N ILE A 39 13.43 12.15 -17.77
CA ILE A 39 13.00 12.11 -16.37
C ILE A 39 13.66 10.92 -15.69
N SER A 40 14.26 11.11 -14.53
CA SER A 40 14.86 10.04 -13.73
C SER A 40 13.82 9.08 -13.15
N ASP A 41 14.26 7.94 -12.61
CA ASP A 41 13.34 7.02 -11.91
C ASP A 41 12.87 7.61 -10.58
N ALA A 42 13.74 8.34 -9.88
CA ALA A 42 13.39 9.05 -8.66
C ALA A 42 12.34 10.15 -8.90
N GLU A 43 12.51 10.98 -9.95
CA GLU A 43 11.49 11.97 -10.34
C GLU A 43 10.15 11.28 -10.70
N LEU A 44 10.20 10.13 -11.38
CA LEU A 44 8.99 9.42 -11.78
C LEU A 44 8.24 8.80 -10.58
N VAL A 45 8.97 8.25 -9.60
CA VAL A 45 8.41 7.77 -8.33
C VAL A 45 7.76 8.92 -7.58
N THR A 46 8.45 10.05 -7.44
CA THR A 46 7.91 11.25 -6.80
C THR A 46 6.65 11.74 -7.49
N LEU A 47 6.67 11.84 -8.83
CA LEU A 47 5.51 12.21 -9.64
C LEU A 47 4.31 11.26 -9.40
N ALA A 48 4.57 9.96 -9.26
CA ALA A 48 3.54 8.97 -9.00
C ALA A 48 2.96 9.08 -7.57
N VAL A 49 3.78 9.33 -6.57
CA VAL A 49 3.33 9.54 -5.18
C VAL A 49 2.44 10.78 -5.09
N MET A 50 2.87 11.90 -5.69
CA MET A 50 2.07 13.13 -5.73
C MET A 50 0.74 12.93 -6.45
N GLN A 51 0.68 12.11 -7.51
CA GLN A 51 -0.57 11.75 -8.17
C GLN A 51 -1.57 11.12 -7.22
N ALA A 52 -1.09 10.20 -6.37
CA ALA A 52 -1.96 9.50 -5.41
C ALA A 52 -2.39 10.43 -4.28
N LEU A 53 -1.47 11.24 -3.72
CA LEU A 53 -1.76 12.19 -2.64
C LEU A 53 -2.80 13.24 -3.05
N LEU A 54 -2.75 13.71 -4.30
CA LEU A 54 -3.67 14.71 -4.85
C LEU A 54 -4.93 14.09 -5.49
N GLY A 55 -5.22 12.80 -5.28
CA GLY A 55 -6.45 12.15 -5.73
C GLY A 55 -6.66 12.06 -7.25
N HIS A 56 -5.61 12.19 -8.05
CA HIS A 56 -5.73 12.11 -9.51
C HIS A 56 -5.82 10.66 -10.00
N THR A 57 -7.03 10.18 -10.28
CA THR A 57 -7.25 8.83 -10.82
C THR A 57 -6.93 8.70 -12.31
N SER A 58 -6.93 9.80 -13.08
CA SER A 58 -6.62 9.85 -14.51
C SER A 58 -5.23 10.40 -14.76
N GLU A 59 -4.34 9.58 -15.38
CA GLU A 59 -2.98 10.01 -15.72
C GLU A 59 -2.95 11.19 -16.71
N ALA A 60 -3.88 11.23 -17.66
CA ALA A 60 -3.95 12.35 -18.60
C ALA A 60 -4.32 13.66 -17.92
N ARG A 61 -5.23 13.62 -16.93
CA ARG A 61 -5.57 14.79 -16.11
C ARG A 61 -4.42 15.16 -15.20
N TRP A 62 -3.79 14.18 -14.56
CA TRP A 62 -2.63 14.36 -13.71
C TRP A 62 -1.48 15.05 -14.44
N LEU A 63 -1.06 14.53 -15.58
CA LEU A 63 0.04 15.12 -16.35
C LEU A 63 -0.29 16.53 -16.89
N ARG A 64 -1.56 16.85 -17.15
CA ARG A 64 -1.96 18.23 -17.46
C ARG A 64 -1.86 19.14 -16.24
N TYR A 65 -2.37 18.69 -15.10
CA TYR A 65 -2.27 19.42 -13.83
C TYR A 65 -0.81 19.73 -13.49
N THR A 66 0.04 18.72 -13.52
CA THR A 66 1.48 18.87 -13.23
C THR A 66 2.16 19.88 -14.17
N ARG A 67 1.81 19.88 -15.47
CA ARG A 67 2.34 20.86 -16.43
C ARG A 67 1.95 22.29 -16.09
N SER A 68 0.81 22.50 -15.49
CA SER A 68 0.30 23.84 -15.17
C SER A 68 0.74 24.31 -13.78
N HIS A 69 0.86 23.42 -12.79
CA HIS A 69 1.00 23.78 -11.38
C HIS A 69 2.34 23.36 -10.75
N LEU A 70 2.98 22.27 -11.26
CA LEU A 70 4.14 21.65 -10.61
C LEU A 70 5.40 21.65 -11.49
N ARG A 71 5.47 22.59 -12.46
CA ARG A 71 6.64 22.71 -13.37
C ARG A 71 7.92 23.09 -12.64
N HIS A 72 7.83 23.71 -11.50
CA HIS A 72 8.98 24.06 -10.67
C HIS A 72 9.69 22.85 -10.09
N LEU A 73 8.95 21.73 -9.85
CA LEU A 73 9.51 20.48 -9.33
C LEU A 73 10.07 19.57 -10.44
N PHE A 74 9.56 19.65 -11.66
CA PHE A 74 9.92 18.73 -12.74
C PHE A 74 10.38 19.44 -14.00
N ARG A 75 11.63 19.25 -14.38
CA ARG A 75 12.17 19.81 -15.63
C ARG A 75 11.54 19.24 -16.88
N TYR A 76 11.19 17.95 -16.84
CA TYR A 76 10.59 17.22 -17.93
C TYR A 76 9.42 16.37 -17.43
N LEU A 77 8.33 16.39 -18.18
CA LEU A 77 7.14 15.56 -17.92
C LEU A 77 6.87 14.67 -19.12
N PRO A 78 6.76 13.35 -18.92
CA PRO A 78 6.51 12.41 -20.01
C PRO A 78 5.09 12.58 -20.58
N GLN A 79 4.86 12.01 -21.75
CA GLN A 79 3.52 11.75 -22.25
C GLN A 79 2.92 10.55 -21.52
N GLN A 80 1.58 10.43 -21.52
CA GLN A 80 0.85 9.39 -20.79
C GLN A 80 1.36 7.96 -21.09
N PRO A 81 1.60 7.53 -22.35
CA PRO A 81 2.11 6.19 -22.61
C PRO A 81 3.50 5.94 -21.98
N GLY A 82 4.39 6.94 -22.09
CA GLY A 82 5.71 6.87 -21.49
C GLY A 82 5.67 6.83 -19.97
N TYR A 83 4.77 7.61 -19.35
CA TYR A 83 4.52 7.57 -17.92
C TYR A 83 4.08 6.19 -17.47
N ASN A 84 3.03 5.64 -18.10
CA ASN A 84 2.45 4.35 -17.72
C ASN A 84 3.41 3.17 -17.93
N ASN A 85 4.15 3.16 -19.03
CA ASN A 85 5.12 2.10 -19.33
C ASN A 85 6.26 2.09 -18.30
N ARG A 86 6.80 3.25 -18.00
CA ARG A 86 7.89 3.36 -17.04
C ARG A 86 7.44 3.10 -15.61
N LEU A 87 6.24 3.56 -15.24
CA LEU A 87 5.69 3.31 -13.91
C LEU A 87 5.50 1.80 -13.66
N ARG A 88 5.01 1.06 -14.67
CA ARG A 88 4.92 -0.42 -14.60
C ARG A 88 6.30 -1.08 -14.44
N ALA A 89 7.30 -0.58 -15.15
CA ALA A 89 8.67 -1.10 -15.01
C ALA A 89 9.25 -0.85 -13.61
N LEU A 90 8.82 0.22 -12.92
CA LEU A 90 9.23 0.57 -11.56
C LEU A 90 8.50 -0.20 -10.46
N SER A 91 7.61 -1.13 -10.77
CA SER A 91 6.79 -1.82 -9.75
C SER A 91 7.63 -2.48 -8.64
N ALA A 92 8.69 -3.20 -9.00
CA ALA A 92 9.58 -3.82 -8.01
C ALA A 92 10.33 -2.76 -7.18
N THR A 93 10.80 -1.70 -7.81
CA THR A 93 11.44 -0.56 -7.14
C THR A 93 10.49 0.12 -6.15
N ILE A 94 9.24 0.36 -6.53
CA ILE A 94 8.22 0.97 -5.66
C ILE A 94 7.94 0.07 -4.45
N GLY A 95 7.77 -1.25 -4.66
CA GLY A 95 7.59 -2.20 -3.57
C GLY A 95 8.76 -2.21 -2.59
N TRP A 96 9.99 -2.17 -3.12
CA TRP A 96 11.19 -2.06 -2.29
C TRP A 96 11.26 -0.73 -1.53
N LEU A 97 10.91 0.40 -2.16
CA LEU A 97 10.88 1.71 -1.50
C LEU A 97 9.88 1.76 -0.35
N VAL A 98 8.70 1.13 -0.47
CA VAL A 98 7.74 1.00 0.64
C VAL A 98 8.44 0.38 1.85
N ALA A 99 9.12 -0.75 1.67
CA ALA A 99 9.79 -1.44 2.77
C ALA A 99 10.96 -0.63 3.35
N VAL A 100 11.76 0.03 2.50
CA VAL A 100 12.91 0.83 2.97
C VAL A 100 12.45 2.07 3.74
N LEU A 101 11.47 2.82 3.21
CA LEU A 101 10.96 4.00 3.89
C LEU A 101 10.23 3.64 5.19
N ALA A 102 9.50 2.53 5.23
CA ALA A 102 8.88 2.05 6.47
C ALA A 102 9.92 1.76 7.55
N ARG A 103 11.02 1.07 7.20
CA ARG A 103 12.13 0.77 8.13
C ARG A 103 12.91 2.00 8.59
N ASP A 104 12.87 3.07 7.81
CA ASP A 104 13.53 4.35 8.08
C ASP A 104 12.71 5.26 9.03
N THR A 105 11.56 4.79 9.54
CA THR A 105 10.74 5.51 10.52
C THR A 105 10.94 4.99 11.93
N SER A 106 10.68 5.86 12.94
CA SER A 106 10.62 5.46 14.34
C SER A 106 9.49 4.46 14.61
N LEU A 107 8.41 4.52 13.81
CA LEU A 107 7.24 3.64 13.91
C LEU A 107 7.51 2.18 13.51
N TRP A 108 8.60 1.93 12.77
CA TRP A 108 9.00 0.56 12.45
C TRP A 108 9.23 -0.30 13.71
N THR A 109 9.57 0.32 14.82
CA THR A 109 9.83 -0.36 16.09
C THR A 109 8.60 -0.56 16.97
N ASP A 110 7.40 -0.18 16.52
CA ASP A 110 6.14 -0.41 17.25
C ASP A 110 5.91 -1.90 17.49
N ASP A 111 5.53 -2.26 18.73
CA ASP A 111 5.32 -3.65 19.15
C ASP A 111 3.92 -4.19 18.78
N VAL A 112 3.08 -3.38 18.16
CA VAL A 112 1.71 -3.76 17.80
C VAL A 112 1.46 -3.52 16.33
N TRP A 113 1.07 -4.58 15.65
CA TRP A 113 0.61 -4.54 14.26
C TRP A 113 -0.88 -4.81 14.15
N VAL A 114 -1.47 -4.29 13.11
CA VAL A 114 -2.87 -4.51 12.75
C VAL A 114 -2.91 -5.19 11.39
N ALA A 115 -3.57 -6.35 11.31
CA ALA A 115 -3.76 -7.10 10.07
C ALA A 115 -5.23 -7.00 9.62
N ASP A 116 -5.44 -6.57 8.38
CA ASP A 116 -6.76 -6.54 7.75
C ASP A 116 -6.67 -6.61 6.23
N SER A 117 -7.79 -6.80 5.58
CA SER A 117 -7.88 -6.83 4.13
C SER A 117 -9.00 -5.95 3.59
N THR A 118 -8.76 -5.31 2.46
CA THR A 118 -9.73 -4.44 1.84
C THR A 118 -9.95 -4.80 0.37
N PRO A 119 -11.20 -4.79 -0.15
CA PRO A 119 -11.48 -5.04 -1.55
C PRO A 119 -10.81 -4.02 -2.49
N VAL A 120 -10.31 -4.52 -3.62
CA VAL A 120 -9.84 -3.73 -4.77
C VAL A 120 -10.73 -4.10 -5.94
N GLU A 121 -11.82 -3.36 -6.12
CA GLU A 121 -12.81 -3.61 -7.15
C GLU A 121 -12.22 -3.34 -8.54
N CYS A 122 -12.30 -4.32 -9.44
CA CYS A 122 -11.73 -4.24 -10.80
C CYS A 122 -12.80 -4.09 -11.90
N ALA A 123 -14.00 -4.60 -11.68
CA ALA A 123 -15.12 -4.46 -12.60
C ALA A 123 -16.46 -4.61 -11.90
N ARG A 124 -17.51 -4.04 -12.56
CA ARG A 124 -18.90 -4.08 -12.09
C ARG A 124 -19.84 -4.82 -13.05
N SER A 125 -19.56 -4.76 -14.36
CA SER A 125 -20.41 -5.42 -15.33
C SER A 125 -19.90 -6.81 -15.69
N ARG A 126 -20.84 -7.74 -16.00
CA ARG A 126 -20.52 -9.10 -16.45
C ARG A 126 -19.70 -9.10 -17.74
N GLU A 127 -19.96 -8.17 -18.64
CA GLU A 127 -19.23 -8.05 -19.91
C GLU A 127 -17.78 -7.65 -19.67
N THR A 128 -17.52 -6.71 -18.75
CA THR A 128 -16.16 -6.31 -18.38
C THR A 128 -15.42 -7.48 -17.74
N VAL A 129 -16.06 -8.23 -16.85
CA VAL A 129 -15.47 -9.42 -16.21
C VAL A 129 -15.02 -10.45 -17.25
N GLN A 130 -15.88 -10.76 -18.24
CA GLN A 130 -15.59 -11.77 -19.25
C GLN A 130 -14.45 -11.40 -20.20
N ARG A 131 -14.25 -10.09 -20.46
CA ARG A 131 -13.26 -9.58 -21.41
C ARG A 131 -11.99 -9.03 -20.75
N SER A 132 -11.93 -9.09 -19.43
CA SER A 132 -10.83 -8.50 -18.67
C SER A 132 -9.57 -9.38 -18.72
N GLU A 133 -8.43 -8.76 -18.93
CA GLU A 133 -7.11 -9.41 -18.77
C GLU A 133 -6.83 -9.82 -17.30
N LEU A 134 -7.67 -9.40 -16.36
CA LEU A 134 -7.59 -9.80 -14.96
C LEU A 134 -8.28 -11.13 -14.67
N ALA A 135 -8.95 -11.74 -15.67
CA ALA A 135 -9.59 -13.05 -15.51
C ALA A 135 -8.54 -14.11 -15.10
N GLY A 136 -8.86 -14.91 -14.07
CA GLY A 136 -7.94 -15.88 -13.50
C GLY A 136 -7.09 -15.35 -12.32
N TRP A 137 -6.99 -14.02 -12.15
CA TRP A 137 -6.42 -13.39 -10.96
C TRP A 137 -7.49 -12.68 -10.13
N ALA A 138 -8.30 -11.83 -10.76
CA ALA A 138 -9.47 -11.24 -10.11
C ALA A 138 -10.61 -12.25 -10.00
N GLU A 139 -11.30 -12.24 -8.88
CA GLU A 139 -12.34 -13.19 -8.52
C GLU A 139 -13.58 -12.47 -7.95
N SER A 140 -14.71 -13.17 -7.91
CA SER A 140 -15.90 -12.68 -7.21
C SER A 140 -15.73 -12.90 -5.70
N GLY A 141 -15.84 -11.81 -4.94
CA GLY A 141 -15.78 -11.82 -3.48
C GLY A 141 -16.98 -11.11 -2.86
N TYR A 142 -17.13 -11.26 -1.55
CA TYR A 142 -18.14 -10.55 -0.76
C TYR A 142 -17.47 -9.63 0.25
N CYS A 143 -17.91 -8.39 0.29
CA CYS A 143 -17.48 -7.40 1.27
C CYS A 143 -18.55 -7.31 2.37
N ALA A 144 -18.28 -7.90 3.53
CA ALA A 144 -19.23 -7.96 4.63
C ALA A 144 -19.54 -6.57 5.23
N SER A 145 -18.54 -5.68 5.29
CA SER A 145 -18.69 -4.31 5.82
C SER A 145 -19.66 -3.45 5.01
N HIS A 146 -19.76 -3.71 3.69
CA HIS A 146 -20.66 -2.99 2.80
C HIS A 146 -21.82 -3.85 2.28
N SER A 147 -21.95 -5.09 2.76
CA SER A 147 -22.99 -6.06 2.35
C SER A 147 -23.13 -6.18 0.83
N ARG A 148 -22.01 -6.16 0.09
CA ARG A 148 -22.01 -6.19 -1.37
C ARG A 148 -21.05 -7.23 -1.95
N PHE A 149 -21.44 -7.79 -3.11
CA PHE A 149 -20.51 -8.55 -3.95
C PHE A 149 -19.66 -7.60 -4.80
N PHE A 150 -18.42 -7.97 -5.05
CA PHE A 150 -17.52 -7.30 -5.97
C PHE A 150 -16.75 -8.34 -6.80
N TRP A 151 -16.25 -7.93 -7.95
CA TRP A 151 -15.28 -8.70 -8.71
C TRP A 151 -13.96 -7.94 -8.75
N GLY A 152 -12.91 -8.58 -8.28
CA GLY A 152 -11.62 -7.92 -8.16
C GLY A 152 -10.61 -8.72 -7.34
N LEU A 153 -9.78 -7.96 -6.68
CA LEU A 153 -8.69 -8.43 -5.83
C LEU A 153 -8.94 -8.01 -4.38
N ARG A 154 -8.05 -8.42 -3.49
CA ARG A 154 -8.04 -8.03 -2.10
C ARG A 154 -6.63 -7.57 -1.71
N LEU A 155 -6.53 -6.36 -1.20
CA LEU A 155 -5.30 -5.83 -0.61
C LEU A 155 -5.28 -6.24 0.87
N HIS A 156 -4.31 -7.07 1.22
CA HIS A 156 -4.01 -7.42 2.60
C HIS A 156 -2.93 -6.50 3.11
N LEU A 157 -3.13 -5.93 4.28
CA LEU A 157 -2.24 -4.96 4.92
C LEU A 157 -1.85 -5.44 6.31
N LEU A 158 -0.59 -5.29 6.63
CA LEU A 158 -0.04 -5.34 7.97
C LEU A 158 0.52 -3.95 8.27
N CYS A 159 -0.08 -3.25 9.23
CA CYS A 159 0.26 -1.85 9.54
C CYS A 159 0.56 -1.68 11.01
N THR A 160 1.34 -0.67 11.39
CA THR A 160 1.41 -0.21 12.78
C THR A 160 0.09 0.47 13.20
N LEU A 161 -0.09 0.77 14.48
CA LEU A 161 -1.27 1.50 14.98
C LEU A 161 -1.39 2.91 14.38
N HIS A 162 -0.29 3.48 13.93
CA HIS A 162 -0.25 4.78 13.25
C HIS A 162 -0.59 4.68 11.75
N GLY A 163 -0.79 3.47 11.24
CA GLY A 163 -1.16 3.23 9.84
C GLY A 163 0.02 3.07 8.88
N LEU A 164 1.26 2.97 9.39
CA LEU A 164 2.43 2.68 8.55
C LEU A 164 2.33 1.27 7.98
N PRO A 165 2.30 1.07 6.65
CA PRO A 165 2.36 -0.26 6.05
C PRO A 165 3.72 -0.89 6.29
N VAL A 166 3.76 -1.99 7.04
CA VAL A 166 4.99 -2.78 7.28
C VAL A 166 5.05 -4.03 6.41
N GLY A 167 3.90 -4.53 5.97
CA GLY A 167 3.78 -5.62 5.02
C GLY A 167 2.47 -5.57 4.25
N PHE A 168 2.43 -6.09 3.04
CA PHE A 168 1.20 -6.14 2.25
C PHE A 168 1.27 -7.19 1.15
N ALA A 169 0.09 -7.65 0.71
CA ALA A 169 -0.07 -8.53 -0.44
C ALA A 169 -1.35 -8.19 -1.21
N LEU A 170 -1.33 -8.41 -2.52
CA LEU A 170 -2.50 -8.28 -3.38
C LEU A 170 -2.84 -9.65 -3.97
N THR A 171 -4.02 -10.16 -3.65
CA THR A 171 -4.45 -11.52 -4.00
C THR A 171 -5.80 -11.52 -4.72
N GLY A 172 -6.23 -12.67 -5.23
CA GLY A 172 -7.63 -12.86 -5.63
C GLY A 172 -8.58 -12.67 -4.46
N ALA A 173 -9.82 -12.29 -4.75
CA ALA A 173 -10.81 -11.94 -3.72
C ALA A 173 -11.18 -13.09 -2.77
N LYS A 174 -10.89 -14.34 -3.13
CA LYS A 174 -11.17 -15.55 -2.34
C LYS A 174 -9.99 -16.09 -1.55
N ALA A 175 -8.80 -15.46 -1.68
CA ALA A 175 -7.63 -15.90 -0.96
C ALA A 175 -7.87 -15.95 0.56
N ASP A 176 -7.34 -16.96 1.22
CA ASP A 176 -7.42 -17.10 2.67
C ASP A 176 -6.58 -16.02 3.35
N GLU A 177 -7.19 -15.18 4.17
CA GLU A 177 -6.56 -14.05 4.84
C GLU A 177 -5.44 -14.51 5.79
N ARG A 178 -5.60 -15.68 6.41
CA ARG A 178 -4.62 -16.26 7.34
C ARG A 178 -3.36 -16.72 6.61
N GLN A 179 -3.54 -17.48 5.53
CA GLN A 179 -2.41 -17.93 4.69
C GLN A 179 -1.70 -16.73 4.03
N THR A 180 -2.46 -15.71 3.66
CA THR A 180 -1.88 -14.48 3.11
C THR A 180 -1.04 -13.73 4.15
N LEU A 181 -1.51 -13.66 5.41
CA LEU A 181 -0.73 -13.04 6.49
C LEU A 181 0.59 -13.79 6.74
N LEU A 182 0.54 -15.14 6.81
CA LEU A 182 1.77 -15.95 6.94
C LEU A 182 2.71 -15.70 5.75
N GLY A 183 2.18 -15.66 4.53
CA GLY A 183 2.99 -15.35 3.34
C GLY A 183 3.59 -13.95 3.34
N ILE A 184 2.93 -12.94 3.93
CA ILE A 184 3.50 -11.59 4.11
C ILE A 184 4.69 -11.64 5.08
N LEU A 185 4.56 -12.37 6.18
CA LEU A 185 5.63 -12.51 7.18
C LEU A 185 6.84 -13.26 6.61
N ASP A 186 6.60 -14.33 5.84
CA ASP A 186 7.65 -15.14 5.22
C ASP A 186 8.38 -14.42 4.09
N ALA A 187 7.67 -13.53 3.37
CA ALA A 187 8.23 -12.81 2.22
C ALA A 187 9.28 -11.75 2.60
N ASP A 188 9.26 -11.25 3.83
CA ASP A 188 10.20 -10.25 4.33
C ASP A 188 10.95 -10.73 5.58
N PRO A 189 12.22 -11.18 5.45
CA PRO A 189 13.01 -11.61 6.60
C PRO A 189 13.15 -10.56 7.71
N ALA A 190 13.06 -9.27 7.38
CA ALA A 190 13.13 -8.21 8.38
C ALA A 190 11.85 -8.13 9.24
N LEU A 191 10.68 -8.53 8.69
CA LEU A 191 9.46 -8.72 9.48
C LEU A 191 9.61 -9.97 10.37
N GLY A 192 10.07 -11.10 9.80
CA GLY A 192 10.31 -12.34 10.54
C GLY A 192 11.26 -12.16 11.72
N ALA A 193 12.31 -11.35 11.57
CA ALA A 193 13.26 -11.06 12.65
C ALA A 193 12.66 -10.25 13.83
N ARG A 194 11.49 -9.63 13.63
CA ARG A 194 10.82 -8.78 14.62
C ARG A 194 9.63 -9.43 15.31
N THR A 195 9.36 -10.70 15.04
CA THR A 195 8.14 -11.35 15.54
C THR A 195 8.15 -11.65 17.04
N ALA A 196 9.32 -11.74 17.68
CA ALA A 196 9.41 -12.07 19.10
C ALA A 196 8.78 -10.98 20.00
N GLY A 197 7.63 -11.32 20.62
CA GLY A 197 6.85 -10.42 21.47
C GLY A 197 6.00 -9.39 20.73
N GLN A 198 5.89 -9.49 19.42
CA GLN A 198 5.05 -8.64 18.59
C GLN A 198 3.58 -9.05 18.73
N VAL A 199 2.68 -8.10 18.92
CA VAL A 199 1.24 -8.34 18.95
C VAL A 199 0.64 -8.06 17.58
N VAL A 200 -0.11 -9.02 17.02
CA VAL A 200 -0.90 -8.83 15.80
C VAL A 200 -2.38 -8.77 16.15
N ILE A 201 -2.99 -7.63 15.86
CA ILE A 201 -4.42 -7.43 16.03
C ILE A 201 -5.12 -7.73 14.72
N ALA A 202 -6.14 -8.59 14.75
CA ALA A 202 -6.89 -8.97 13.56
C ALA A 202 -8.38 -9.15 13.88
N ASP A 203 -9.20 -9.30 12.85
CA ASP A 203 -10.62 -9.58 13.02
C ASP A 203 -10.87 -11.04 13.46
N LYS A 204 -12.13 -11.37 13.79
CA LYS A 204 -12.55 -12.71 14.23
C LYS A 204 -12.33 -13.82 13.19
N ASN A 205 -12.07 -13.47 11.92
CA ASN A 205 -11.88 -14.45 10.84
C ASN A 205 -10.43 -14.99 10.81
N TYR A 206 -9.50 -14.30 11.47
CA TYR A 206 -8.13 -14.79 11.68
C TYR A 206 -8.06 -15.84 12.79
N TYR A 207 -8.79 -16.94 12.64
CA TYR A 207 -8.89 -18.04 13.62
C TYR A 207 -8.36 -19.34 13.01
N GLY A 208 -7.97 -20.27 13.87
CA GLY A 208 -7.61 -21.63 13.48
C GLY A 208 -6.46 -22.14 14.34
N ARG A 209 -6.63 -23.36 14.90
CA ARG A 209 -5.62 -23.94 15.80
C ARG A 209 -4.22 -23.99 15.18
N GLN A 210 -4.13 -24.43 13.92
CA GLN A 210 -2.87 -24.51 13.21
C GLN A 210 -2.29 -23.12 12.93
N PHE A 211 -3.08 -22.20 12.39
CA PHE A 211 -2.68 -20.82 12.09
C PHE A 211 -2.20 -20.10 13.37
N GLU A 212 -2.96 -20.20 14.48
CA GLU A 212 -2.58 -19.56 15.75
C GLU A 212 -1.29 -20.18 16.31
N ALA A 213 -1.09 -21.51 16.12
CA ALA A 213 0.14 -22.18 16.52
C ALA A 213 1.35 -21.76 15.67
N GLU A 214 1.19 -21.55 14.36
CA GLU A 214 2.23 -21.05 13.45
C GLU A 214 2.66 -19.63 13.84
N LEU A 215 1.70 -18.73 14.14
CA LEU A 215 2.01 -17.37 14.62
C LEU A 215 2.76 -17.41 15.95
N ALA A 216 2.26 -18.20 16.92
CA ALA A 216 2.92 -18.35 18.23
C ALA A 216 4.33 -18.96 18.09
N GLY A 217 4.51 -19.93 17.18
CA GLY A 217 5.81 -20.51 16.85
C GLY A 217 6.80 -19.51 16.25
N ALA A 218 6.27 -18.48 15.55
CA ALA A 218 7.05 -17.35 15.06
C ALA A 218 7.26 -16.25 16.12
N GLY A 219 6.71 -16.41 17.33
CA GLY A 219 6.85 -15.42 18.41
C GLY A 219 5.83 -14.28 18.37
N LEU A 220 4.76 -14.43 17.57
CA LEU A 220 3.67 -13.46 17.45
C LEU A 220 2.49 -13.78 18.37
N ASP A 221 2.01 -12.79 19.07
CA ASP A 221 0.79 -12.88 19.87
C ASP A 221 -0.42 -12.39 19.08
N LEU A 222 -1.35 -13.30 18.75
CA LEU A 222 -2.57 -12.93 18.01
C LEU A 222 -3.66 -12.44 18.97
N LEU A 223 -4.06 -11.19 18.81
CA LEU A 223 -5.19 -10.58 19.49
C LEU A 223 -6.37 -10.46 18.52
N ARG A 224 -7.45 -11.25 18.76
CA ARG A 224 -8.68 -11.21 17.97
C ARG A 224 -9.92 -11.40 18.84
N PRO A 225 -11.10 -10.90 18.40
CA PRO A 225 -12.35 -11.17 19.09
C PRO A 225 -12.69 -12.67 19.14
N ALA A 226 -13.33 -13.10 20.22
CA ALA A 226 -13.90 -14.44 20.31
C ALA A 226 -15.00 -14.64 19.25
N ARG A 227 -15.08 -15.82 18.67
CA ARG A 227 -16.17 -16.23 17.79
C ARG A 227 -17.40 -16.66 18.59
N LYS A 228 -18.55 -16.72 17.93
CA LYS A 228 -19.77 -17.25 18.56
C LYS A 228 -19.52 -18.67 19.04
N GLY A 229 -19.70 -18.90 20.35
CA GLY A 229 -19.47 -20.21 20.99
C GLY A 229 -18.03 -20.47 21.45
N GLU A 230 -17.10 -19.53 21.23
CA GLU A 230 -15.74 -19.55 21.78
C GLU A 230 -15.73 -18.88 23.17
N ALA A 231 -14.88 -19.37 24.07
CA ALA A 231 -14.67 -18.70 25.37
C ALA A 231 -14.16 -17.27 25.16
N PRO A 232 -14.48 -16.34 26.08
CA PRO A 232 -13.93 -14.99 26.04
C PRO A 232 -12.39 -15.00 25.95
N ARG A 233 -11.84 -14.20 25.05
CA ARG A 233 -10.40 -14.06 24.86
C ARG A 233 -9.88 -12.84 25.63
N ALA A 234 -8.63 -12.89 26.06
CA ALA A 234 -7.95 -11.75 26.67
C ALA A 234 -7.94 -10.54 25.71
N GLY A 235 -7.99 -9.33 26.24
CA GLY A 235 -7.92 -8.10 25.47
C GLY A 235 -9.22 -7.70 24.77
N THR A 236 -10.36 -8.31 25.11
CA THR A 236 -11.67 -7.99 24.49
C THR A 236 -12.04 -6.50 24.65
N GLU A 237 -11.62 -5.86 25.71
CA GLU A 237 -11.84 -4.44 26.00
C GLU A 237 -11.12 -3.50 25.03
N PHE A 238 -10.03 -3.95 24.41
CA PHE A 238 -9.25 -3.14 23.47
C PHE A 238 -9.79 -3.16 22.03
N PHE A 239 -10.69 -4.11 21.68
CA PHE A 239 -11.12 -4.25 20.28
C PHE A 239 -11.91 -3.08 19.74
N LYS A 240 -12.68 -2.38 20.58
CA LYS A 240 -13.48 -1.24 20.11
C LYS A 240 -12.62 -0.09 19.57
N PRO A 241 -11.63 0.43 20.30
CA PRO A 241 -10.73 1.45 19.76
C PRO A 241 -9.83 0.93 18.63
N LEU A 242 -9.40 -0.33 18.70
CA LEU A 242 -8.55 -0.94 17.67
C LEU A 242 -9.30 -1.13 16.34
N ARG A 243 -10.58 -1.47 16.39
CA ARG A 243 -11.42 -1.52 15.20
C ARG A 243 -11.50 -0.16 14.48
N GLN A 244 -11.59 0.93 15.21
CA GLN A 244 -11.56 2.28 14.64
C GLN A 244 -10.22 2.58 13.92
N VAL A 245 -9.10 2.04 14.44
CA VAL A 245 -7.79 2.16 13.77
C VAL A 245 -7.84 1.45 12.42
N ILE A 246 -8.30 0.20 12.38
CA ILE A 246 -8.42 -0.61 11.15
C ILE A 246 -9.33 0.09 10.14
N GLU A 247 -10.52 0.52 10.58
CA GLU A 247 -11.48 1.23 9.74
C GLU A 247 -10.86 2.51 9.16
N SER A 248 -10.15 3.29 9.97
CA SER A 248 -9.48 4.53 9.52
C SER A 248 -8.38 4.26 8.47
N ILE A 249 -7.60 3.20 8.59
CA ILE A 249 -6.58 2.82 7.58
C ILE A 249 -7.27 2.46 6.26
N ASN A 250 -8.32 1.64 6.32
CA ASN A 250 -9.08 1.24 5.13
C ASN A 250 -9.76 2.44 4.46
N ASP A 251 -10.31 3.38 5.24
CA ASP A 251 -10.95 4.59 4.73
C ASP A 251 -9.92 5.49 4.03
N THR A 252 -8.68 5.56 4.53
CA THR A 252 -7.61 6.28 3.84
C THR A 252 -7.33 5.69 2.46
N PHE A 253 -7.22 4.36 2.37
CA PHE A 253 -6.99 3.71 1.07
C PHE A 253 -8.17 3.84 0.12
N LYS A 254 -9.41 3.65 0.60
CA LYS A 254 -10.61 3.68 -0.24
C LYS A 254 -11.06 5.09 -0.59
N GLY A 255 -11.13 5.98 0.41
CA GLY A 255 -11.70 7.31 0.27
C GLY A 255 -10.69 8.36 -0.19
N GLN A 256 -9.46 8.36 0.40
CA GLN A 256 -8.49 9.42 0.14
C GLN A 256 -7.47 9.03 -0.94
N LEU A 257 -7.15 7.75 -1.09
CA LEU A 257 -6.26 7.25 -2.13
C LEU A 257 -6.99 6.58 -3.30
N ASP A 258 -8.32 6.65 -3.35
CA ASP A 258 -9.14 6.11 -4.45
C ASP A 258 -8.77 4.67 -4.85
N LEU A 259 -8.57 3.77 -3.87
CA LEU A 259 -8.14 2.40 -4.12
C LEU A 259 -9.09 1.64 -5.08
N GLU A 260 -10.39 1.88 -4.98
CA GLU A 260 -11.41 1.28 -5.86
C GLU A 260 -11.45 1.93 -7.25
N ARG A 261 -10.81 3.09 -7.46
CA ARG A 261 -10.71 3.81 -8.72
C ARG A 261 -9.29 3.83 -9.29
N HIS A 262 -8.57 2.73 -9.07
CA HIS A 262 -7.14 2.62 -9.45
C HIS A 262 -6.87 2.76 -10.95
N GLY A 263 -7.86 2.55 -11.83
CA GLY A 263 -7.75 2.72 -13.29
C GLY A 263 -6.85 1.70 -13.99
N GLY A 264 -6.41 0.65 -13.32
CA GLY A 264 -5.66 -0.45 -13.93
C GLY A 264 -6.59 -1.46 -14.60
N HIS A 265 -6.24 -1.90 -15.82
CA HIS A 265 -7.01 -2.89 -16.59
C HIS A 265 -6.23 -4.18 -16.83
N THR A 266 -4.94 -4.18 -16.56
CA THR A 266 -4.05 -5.35 -16.68
C THR A 266 -3.47 -5.71 -15.32
N PRO A 267 -2.99 -6.95 -15.10
CA PRO A 267 -2.36 -7.34 -13.82
C PRO A 267 -1.24 -6.39 -13.38
N ALA A 268 -0.28 -6.10 -14.26
CA ALA A 268 0.80 -5.17 -13.98
C ALA A 268 0.30 -3.73 -13.75
N GLY A 269 -0.77 -3.32 -14.45
CA GLY A 269 -1.39 -2.02 -14.27
C GLY A 269 -2.07 -1.86 -12.93
N VAL A 270 -2.84 -2.85 -12.48
CA VAL A 270 -3.47 -2.85 -11.14
C VAL A 270 -2.40 -2.89 -10.06
N TRP A 271 -1.43 -3.80 -10.19
CA TRP A 271 -0.36 -3.96 -9.20
C TRP A 271 0.38 -2.64 -8.96
N VAL A 272 0.86 -1.99 -10.00
CA VAL A 272 1.60 -0.73 -9.83
C VAL A 272 0.73 0.41 -9.28
N ARG A 273 -0.57 0.42 -9.57
CA ARG A 273 -1.49 1.42 -9.01
C ARG A 273 -1.76 1.19 -7.52
N VAL A 274 -1.82 -0.04 -7.06
CA VAL A 274 -1.90 -0.37 -5.64
C VAL A 274 -0.60 0.02 -4.95
N LEU A 275 0.56 -0.37 -5.49
CA LEU A 275 1.88 0.00 -4.97
C LEU A 275 2.06 1.52 -4.83
N GLN A 276 1.62 2.29 -5.83
CA GLN A 276 1.64 3.75 -5.82
C GLN A 276 0.90 4.31 -4.60
N ARG A 277 -0.24 3.75 -4.23
CA ARG A 277 -1.04 4.18 -3.09
C ARG A 277 -0.42 3.78 -1.75
N VAL A 278 0.10 2.57 -1.69
CA VAL A 278 0.84 2.12 -0.49
C VAL A 278 2.06 3.00 -0.27
N LEU A 279 2.84 3.27 -1.33
CA LEU A 279 4.00 4.17 -1.23
C LEU A 279 3.60 5.59 -0.86
N ALA A 280 2.46 6.11 -1.35
CA ALA A 280 2.00 7.46 -1.02
C ALA A 280 1.71 7.62 0.47
N LEU A 281 1.01 6.65 1.08
CA LEU A 281 0.79 6.65 2.52
C LEU A 281 2.10 6.49 3.30
N THR A 282 2.97 5.56 2.88
CA THR A 282 4.26 5.33 3.53
C THR A 282 5.14 6.58 3.46
N ALA A 283 5.22 7.24 2.30
CA ALA A 283 6.04 8.45 2.11
C ALA A 283 5.53 9.64 2.96
N ALA A 284 4.21 9.80 3.07
CA ALA A 284 3.63 10.84 3.91
C ALA A 284 3.92 10.61 5.40
N ILE A 285 3.82 9.37 5.88
CA ILE A 285 4.17 8.99 7.24
C ILE A 285 5.67 9.17 7.49
N TRP A 286 6.51 8.67 6.59
CA TRP A 286 7.97 8.80 6.65
C TRP A 286 8.39 10.27 6.73
N HIS A 287 7.83 11.13 5.88
CA HIS A 287 8.16 12.56 5.86
C HIS A 287 7.78 13.24 7.17
N ASN A 288 6.58 12.96 7.70
CA ASN A 288 6.12 13.55 8.96
C ASN A 288 6.97 13.07 10.16
N ASP A 289 7.36 11.80 10.19
CA ASP A 289 8.24 11.24 11.21
C ASP A 289 9.60 11.98 11.23
N HIS A 290 10.22 12.15 10.04
CA HIS A 290 11.52 12.81 9.91
C HIS A 290 11.48 14.34 10.16
N THR A 291 10.33 14.97 9.95
CA THR A 291 10.17 16.41 10.18
C THR A 291 9.56 16.74 11.54
N GLY A 292 9.29 15.73 12.37
CA GLY A 292 8.67 15.91 13.67
C GLY A 292 7.21 16.39 13.60
N GLN A 293 6.54 16.20 12.46
CA GLN A 293 5.16 16.57 12.26
C GLN A 293 4.20 15.47 12.77
N PRO A 294 2.97 15.82 13.19
CA PRO A 294 2.02 14.84 13.69
C PRO A 294 1.71 13.75 12.66
N ILE A 295 1.94 12.50 13.02
CA ILE A 295 1.61 11.34 12.20
C ILE A 295 0.14 10.99 12.39
N LYS A 296 -0.64 11.07 11.32
CA LYS A 296 -2.05 10.72 11.29
C LYS A 296 -2.32 9.77 10.14
N ARG A 297 -3.34 8.96 10.27
CA ARG A 297 -3.79 8.05 9.20
C ARG A 297 -4.51 8.78 8.06
N SER A 298 -4.96 10.01 8.29
CA SER A 298 -5.69 10.81 7.32
C SER A 298 -4.74 11.63 6.44
N LEU A 299 -5.01 11.66 5.14
CA LEU A 299 -4.31 12.43 4.11
C LEU A 299 -5.10 13.67 3.63
N LEU A 300 -6.20 14.01 4.31
CA LEU A 300 -7.06 15.15 3.93
C LEU A 300 -6.30 16.49 3.83
N ALA A 301 -5.15 16.63 4.49
CA ALA A 301 -4.32 17.82 4.36
C ALA A 301 -3.75 18.04 2.96
N TYR A 302 -3.72 17.01 2.11
CA TYR A 302 -3.29 17.08 0.71
C TYR A 302 -4.45 17.20 -0.28
N ASP A 303 -5.70 17.21 0.20
CA ASP A 303 -6.89 17.37 -0.62
C ASP A 303 -7.08 18.87 -0.97
N HIS A 304 -7.12 19.18 -2.28
CA HIS A 304 -7.22 20.54 -2.82
C HIS A 304 -8.49 20.73 -3.62
#